data_8e1c2862a4b7f6c2fe273a844c7db16a
#
_entry.id   8e1c2862a4b7f6c2fe273a844c7db16a
#
_cell.length_a   1.000
_cell.length_b   1.000
_cell.length_c   1.000
_cell.angle_alpha   90.00
_cell.angle_beta   90.00
_cell.angle_gamma   90.00
#
_symmetry.space_group_name_H-M   'P 1'
#
loop_
_entity.id
_entity.type
_entity.pdbx_description
1 polymer ?
#
loop_
_entity_poly.entity_id
_entity_poly.type
_entity_poly.pdbx_seq_one_letter_code
_entity_poly.pdbx_strand_id
1 'polypeptide(L)'
;MIEQQQQQQQQPANKVVANFLQVKDMNAQCKNFDCEVIVLQPDNEPTGTRDGDIVYKFLVADRTGSIVLTVWGTKGSEIKNGDILRLSGVHCKLRNGHLYICTPSKCKLKRVGQDTLPFSEKPNMSEKEYIKPVLNAAINNNNVVTRQQPYTFNRGHRNNNNNNQPRTNRIRYHHDLDNPVQ
;
A
#
# COMPACT_ATOMS: atom_id res chain seq x y z
N MET A 1 -13.17 66.52 24.37
CA MET A 1 -13.70 65.16 24.02
C MET A 1 -12.57 64.44 23.37
N ILE A 2 -12.00 63.44 24.07
CA ILE A 2 -10.86 62.65 23.57
C ILE A 2 -11.43 61.26 23.32
N GLU A 3 -11.56 60.90 22.05
CA GLU A 3 -11.96 59.54 21.64
C GLU A 3 -10.82 58.59 21.86
N GLN A 4 -10.95 57.66 22.77
CA GLN A 4 -10.06 56.51 22.98
C GLN A 4 -10.38 55.46 21.95
N GLN A 5 -9.53 55.30 20.94
CA GLN A 5 -9.57 54.17 20.04
C GLN A 5 -9.04 52.92 20.77
N GLN A 6 -9.94 52.02 21.10
CA GLN A 6 -9.59 50.69 21.58
C GLN A 6 -9.03 49.86 20.44
N GLN A 7 -7.72 49.66 20.46
CA GLN A 7 -7.04 48.66 19.62
C GLN A 7 -7.37 47.26 20.16
N GLN A 8 -8.27 46.56 19.48
CA GLN A 8 -8.48 45.14 19.70
C GLN A 8 -7.23 44.40 19.21
N GLN A 9 -6.41 43.93 20.14
CA GLN A 9 -5.34 42.97 19.90
C GLN A 9 -5.98 41.63 19.53
N GLN A 10 -5.98 41.31 18.23
CA GLN A 10 -6.28 39.96 17.74
C GLN A 10 -5.18 39.04 18.21
N GLN A 11 -5.48 38.15 19.16
CA GLN A 11 -4.61 37.05 19.53
C GLN A 11 -4.40 36.14 18.32
N PRO A 12 -3.16 35.76 17.98
CA PRO A 12 -2.92 34.81 16.90
C PRO A 12 -3.54 33.46 17.26
N ALA A 13 -4.48 33.02 16.42
CA ALA A 13 -5.07 31.69 16.54
C ALA A 13 -3.95 30.64 16.66
N ASN A 14 -4.01 29.87 17.73
CA ASN A 14 -3.07 28.79 18.03
C ASN A 14 -3.07 27.79 16.87
N LYS A 15 -2.13 27.97 15.91
CA LYS A 15 -1.98 27.10 14.76
C LYS A 15 -1.45 25.78 15.28
N VAL A 16 -2.35 24.79 15.44
CA VAL A 16 -1.96 23.41 15.74
C VAL A 16 -1.01 22.99 14.63
N VAL A 17 0.27 22.92 14.95
CA VAL A 17 1.31 22.44 14.03
C VAL A 17 1.05 20.94 13.86
N ALA A 18 0.45 20.56 12.75
CA ALA A 18 0.28 19.16 12.41
C ALA A 18 1.68 18.54 12.28
N ASN A 19 2.00 17.59 13.16
CA ASN A 19 3.29 16.92 13.15
C ASN A 19 3.28 15.82 12.08
N PHE A 20 3.61 16.19 10.85
CA PHE A 20 3.72 15.24 9.74
C PHE A 20 5.03 14.47 9.82
N LEU A 21 4.96 13.14 9.61
CA LEU A 21 6.13 12.31 9.48
C LEU A 21 6.88 12.65 8.19
N GLN A 22 8.17 12.94 8.30
CA GLN A 22 9.02 13.28 7.16
C GLN A 22 9.47 12.02 6.42
N VAL A 23 9.65 12.12 5.10
CA VAL A 23 10.04 10.99 4.26
C VAL A 23 11.34 10.34 4.71
N LYS A 24 12.35 11.12 5.12
CA LYS A 24 13.65 10.59 5.61
C LYS A 24 13.53 9.70 6.85
N ASP A 25 12.49 9.90 7.66
CA ASP A 25 12.28 9.19 8.94
C ASP A 25 11.35 7.98 8.77
N MET A 26 10.82 7.77 7.54
CA MET A 26 9.97 6.64 7.24
C MET A 26 10.74 5.33 7.20
N ASN A 27 10.17 4.30 7.81
CA ASN A 27 10.71 2.94 7.84
C ASN A 27 9.58 1.91 7.87
N ALA A 28 9.91 0.63 7.76
CA ALA A 28 8.94 -0.46 7.68
C ALA A 28 8.04 -0.63 8.91
N GLN A 29 8.40 -0.02 10.04
CA GLN A 29 7.63 -0.09 11.29
C GLN A 29 6.62 1.06 11.40
N CYS A 30 6.71 2.10 10.56
CA CYS A 30 5.81 3.24 10.57
C CYS A 30 4.40 2.81 10.18
N LYS A 31 3.45 2.99 11.10
CA LYS A 31 2.04 2.64 10.91
C LYS A 31 1.16 3.76 11.45
N ASN A 32 0.04 3.98 10.77
CA ASN A 32 -0.99 4.93 11.18
C ASN A 32 -0.42 6.34 11.43
N PHE A 33 0.32 6.85 10.44
CA PHE A 33 0.91 8.17 10.50
C PHE A 33 0.29 9.11 9.47
N ASP A 34 0.53 10.40 9.69
CA ASP A 34 0.13 11.46 8.80
C ASP A 34 1.38 12.05 8.12
N CYS A 35 1.28 12.37 6.83
CA CYS A 35 2.34 13.05 6.08
C CYS A 35 1.74 13.98 5.02
N GLU A 36 2.57 14.91 4.55
CA GLU A 36 2.23 15.81 3.45
C GLU A 36 3.34 15.72 2.41
N VAL A 37 2.96 15.41 1.17
CA VAL A 37 3.90 15.13 0.07
C VAL A 37 3.39 15.73 -1.23
N ILE A 38 4.32 16.04 -2.15
CA ILE A 38 4.00 16.43 -3.52
C ILE A 38 4.20 15.24 -4.47
N VAL A 39 3.32 15.11 -5.44
CA VAL A 39 3.41 14.08 -6.49
C VAL A 39 4.36 14.55 -7.56
N LEU A 40 5.43 13.79 -7.81
CA LEU A 40 6.42 14.11 -8.83
C LEU A 40 6.02 13.49 -10.17
N GLN A 41 5.71 12.21 -10.18
CA GLN A 41 5.33 11.47 -11.39
C GLN A 41 4.67 10.13 -11.03
N PRO A 42 3.93 9.51 -11.98
CA PRO A 42 3.57 8.10 -11.87
C PRO A 42 4.84 7.24 -11.85
N ASP A 43 4.88 6.24 -10.96
CA ASP A 43 6.02 5.31 -10.89
C ASP A 43 5.93 4.23 -11.96
N ASN A 44 4.71 3.75 -12.24
CA ASN A 44 4.44 2.75 -13.26
C ASN A 44 3.00 2.87 -13.77
N GLU A 45 2.68 2.15 -14.84
CA GLU A 45 1.32 1.96 -15.32
C GLU A 45 0.43 1.36 -14.21
N PRO A 46 -0.85 1.80 -14.12
CA PRO A 46 -1.80 1.22 -13.19
C PRO A 46 -1.92 -0.29 -13.34
N THR A 47 -1.92 -1.01 -12.25
CA THR A 47 -1.94 -2.48 -12.26
C THR A 47 -3.26 -3.00 -11.72
N GLY A 48 -3.96 -3.83 -12.51
CA GLY A 48 -5.13 -4.57 -12.04
C GLY A 48 -4.76 -5.68 -11.07
N THR A 49 -5.55 -5.87 -10.02
CA THR A 49 -5.45 -6.99 -9.08
C THR A 49 -6.37 -8.13 -9.49
N ARG A 50 -6.19 -9.31 -8.89
CA ARG A 50 -7.08 -10.46 -9.12
C ARG A 50 -8.53 -10.20 -8.67
N ASP A 51 -8.70 -9.32 -7.69
CA ASP A 51 -10.00 -8.97 -7.09
C ASP A 51 -10.71 -7.84 -7.87
N GLY A 52 -10.12 -7.38 -8.99
CA GLY A 52 -10.68 -6.33 -9.85
C GLY A 52 -10.33 -4.91 -9.42
N ASP A 53 -9.58 -4.72 -8.35
CA ASP A 53 -9.10 -3.41 -7.94
C ASP A 53 -7.95 -2.91 -8.83
N ILE A 54 -7.83 -1.60 -8.96
CA ILE A 54 -6.72 -0.96 -9.66
C ILE A 54 -5.77 -0.35 -8.63
N VAL A 55 -4.48 -0.56 -8.82
CA VAL A 55 -3.41 -0.02 -7.98
C VAL A 55 -2.60 0.99 -8.77
N TYR A 56 -2.53 2.20 -8.26
CA TYR A 56 -1.74 3.29 -8.79
C TYR A 56 -0.50 3.48 -7.93
N LYS A 57 0.62 3.79 -8.58
CA LYS A 57 1.88 4.10 -7.90
C LYS A 57 2.39 5.45 -8.37
N PHE A 58 2.88 6.24 -7.43
CA PHE A 58 3.42 7.57 -7.67
C PHE A 58 4.73 7.74 -6.92
N LEU A 59 5.71 8.35 -7.56
CA LEU A 59 6.85 8.91 -6.84
C LEU A 59 6.38 10.20 -6.18
N VAL A 60 6.48 10.27 -4.86
CA VAL A 60 6.11 11.45 -4.07
C VAL A 60 7.28 11.90 -3.21
N ALA A 61 7.31 13.18 -2.83
CA ALA A 61 8.40 13.73 -2.06
C ALA A 61 7.92 14.77 -1.05
N ASP A 62 8.78 15.00 -0.05
CA ASP A 62 8.77 16.19 0.78
C ASP A 62 10.14 16.86 0.73
N ARG A 63 10.41 17.86 1.60
CA ARG A 63 11.71 18.54 1.66
C ARG A 63 12.88 17.63 2.06
N THR A 64 12.64 16.41 2.51
CA THR A 64 13.65 15.52 3.11
C THR A 64 14.00 14.32 2.26
N GLY A 65 13.24 14.04 1.20
CA GLY A 65 13.46 12.92 0.31
C GLY A 65 12.22 12.51 -0.47
N SER A 66 12.33 11.45 -1.24
CA SER A 66 11.25 10.87 -2.03
C SER A 66 10.96 9.42 -1.65
N ILE A 67 9.76 8.94 -1.99
CA ILE A 67 9.29 7.57 -1.70
C ILE A 67 8.15 7.22 -2.66
N VAL A 68 7.95 5.95 -2.94
CA VAL A 68 6.80 5.48 -3.72
C VAL A 68 5.54 5.44 -2.85
N LEU A 69 4.47 6.06 -3.31
CA LEU A 69 3.12 5.99 -2.75
C LEU A 69 2.28 5.01 -3.58
N THR A 70 1.61 4.07 -2.91
CA THR A 70 0.67 3.14 -3.53
C THR A 70 -0.75 3.49 -3.12
N VAL A 71 -1.61 3.80 -4.12
CA VAL A 71 -3.02 4.16 -3.93
C VAL A 71 -3.92 3.13 -4.58
N TRP A 72 -4.93 2.66 -3.84
CA TRP A 72 -5.88 1.65 -4.29
C TRP A 72 -7.19 2.28 -4.75
N GLY A 73 -7.77 1.72 -5.80
CA GLY A 73 -9.08 2.08 -6.32
C GLY A 73 -9.10 3.43 -7.08
N THR A 74 -10.28 3.94 -7.31
CA THR A 74 -10.56 5.11 -8.17
C THR A 74 -9.88 6.40 -7.71
N LYS A 75 -9.54 6.53 -6.42
CA LYS A 75 -8.84 7.72 -5.91
C LYS A 75 -7.49 7.95 -6.59
N GLY A 76 -6.85 6.88 -7.07
CA GLY A 76 -5.57 6.98 -7.76
C GLY A 76 -5.67 7.63 -9.14
N SER A 77 -6.78 7.45 -9.86
CA SER A 77 -6.96 8.02 -11.21
C SER A 77 -7.09 9.55 -11.23
N GLU A 78 -7.46 10.15 -10.10
CA GLU A 78 -7.64 11.60 -9.96
C GLU A 78 -6.34 12.34 -9.61
N ILE A 79 -5.31 11.62 -9.18
CA ILE A 79 -4.03 12.20 -8.74
C ILE A 79 -3.21 12.60 -9.96
N LYS A 80 -2.70 13.83 -9.94
CA LYS A 80 -1.88 14.42 -11.00
C LYS A 80 -0.51 14.84 -10.48
N ASN A 81 0.44 14.97 -11.40
CA ASN A 81 1.75 15.54 -11.10
C ASN A 81 1.58 16.96 -10.54
N GLY A 82 2.39 17.30 -9.55
CA GLY A 82 2.32 18.59 -8.85
C GLY A 82 1.28 18.63 -7.72
N ASP A 83 0.37 17.65 -7.60
CA ASP A 83 -0.60 17.64 -6.52
C ASP A 83 0.09 17.53 -5.16
N ILE A 84 -0.31 18.36 -4.21
CA ILE A 84 0.11 18.27 -2.82
C ILE A 84 -0.94 17.47 -2.08
N LEU A 85 -0.53 16.30 -1.59
CA LEU A 85 -1.39 15.34 -0.92
C LEU A 85 -1.13 15.34 0.58
N ARG A 86 -2.18 15.51 1.36
CA ARG A 86 -2.19 15.22 2.79
C ARG A 86 -2.76 13.84 3.01
N LEU A 87 -1.94 12.96 3.55
CA LEU A 87 -2.25 11.56 3.82
C LEU A 87 -2.38 11.39 5.33
N SER A 88 -3.47 10.75 5.79
CA SER A 88 -3.68 10.45 7.20
C SER A 88 -4.01 8.99 7.39
N GLY A 89 -3.40 8.36 8.40
CA GLY A 89 -3.62 6.96 8.71
C GLY A 89 -2.97 6.01 7.72
N VAL A 90 -1.88 6.41 7.08
CA VAL A 90 -1.13 5.58 6.13
C VAL A 90 -0.06 4.73 6.82
N HIS A 91 0.49 3.76 6.11
CA HIS A 91 1.48 2.82 6.61
C HIS A 91 2.65 2.71 5.65
N CYS A 92 3.85 2.49 6.18
CA CYS A 92 4.97 2.01 5.37
C CYS A 92 4.94 0.48 5.29
N LYS A 93 5.26 -0.06 4.11
CA LYS A 93 5.41 -1.50 3.86
C LYS A 93 6.66 -1.76 3.05
N LEU A 94 7.18 -3.00 3.16
CA LEU A 94 8.26 -3.50 2.33
C LEU A 94 7.71 -4.50 1.30
N ARG A 95 8.12 -4.33 0.05
CA ARG A 95 7.89 -5.30 -1.02
C ARG A 95 9.21 -5.52 -1.77
N ASN A 96 9.67 -6.77 -1.84
CA ASN A 96 10.95 -7.12 -2.47
C ASN A 96 12.15 -6.31 -1.93
N GLY A 97 12.15 -5.98 -0.63
CA GLY A 97 13.21 -5.18 -0.02
C GLY A 97 13.06 -3.66 -0.19
N HIS A 98 12.07 -3.18 -0.93
CA HIS A 98 11.85 -1.75 -1.17
C HIS A 98 10.72 -1.20 -0.30
N LEU A 99 10.94 -0.01 0.28
CA LEU A 99 9.98 0.68 1.13
C LEU A 99 8.98 1.46 0.28
N TYR A 100 7.70 1.46 0.67
CA TYR A 100 6.68 2.29 0.04
C TYR A 100 5.59 2.67 1.05
N ILE A 101 4.90 3.78 0.78
CA ILE A 101 3.69 4.17 1.51
C ILE A 101 2.50 3.42 0.92
N CYS A 102 1.72 2.78 1.79
CA CYS A 102 0.48 2.10 1.43
C CYS A 102 -0.71 2.84 2.00
N THR A 103 -1.74 3.05 1.18
CA THR A 103 -3.01 3.64 1.61
C THR A 103 -4.01 2.55 1.96
N PRO A 104 -4.24 2.23 3.25
CA PRO A 104 -5.29 1.30 3.65
C PRO A 104 -6.67 1.89 3.36
N SER A 105 -7.71 1.06 3.33
CA SER A 105 -9.09 1.49 3.00
C SER A 105 -9.64 2.60 3.90
N LYS A 106 -9.19 2.66 5.16
CA LYS A 106 -9.60 3.66 6.15
C LYS A 106 -8.78 4.95 6.12
N CYS A 107 -7.72 5.03 5.30
CA CYS A 107 -6.89 6.23 5.22
C CYS A 107 -7.67 7.39 4.59
N LYS A 108 -7.29 8.60 4.99
CA LYS A 108 -7.76 9.82 4.36
C LYS A 108 -6.67 10.35 3.42
N LEU A 109 -7.04 10.54 2.16
CA LEU A 109 -6.22 11.17 1.15
C LEU A 109 -6.93 12.45 0.72
N LYS A 110 -6.29 13.60 0.88
CA LYS A 110 -6.84 14.91 0.52
C LYS A 110 -5.80 15.70 -0.28
N ARG A 111 -6.19 16.18 -1.46
CA ARG A 111 -5.44 17.18 -2.19
C ARG A 111 -5.58 18.53 -1.46
N VAL A 112 -4.47 19.16 -1.09
CA VAL A 112 -4.44 20.42 -0.33
C VAL A 112 -3.83 21.57 -1.10
N GLY A 113 -3.18 21.32 -2.23
CA GLY A 113 -2.56 22.33 -3.08
C GLY A 113 -1.96 21.72 -4.33
N GLN A 114 -1.21 22.52 -5.06
CA GLN A 114 -0.48 22.12 -6.26
C GLN A 114 0.79 22.98 -6.41
N ASP A 115 1.89 22.35 -6.83
CA ASP A 115 3.17 22.94 -7.27
C ASP A 115 3.90 23.89 -6.29
N THR A 116 3.44 24.02 -5.04
CA THR A 116 4.00 24.99 -4.08
C THR A 116 4.77 24.38 -2.92
N LEU A 117 4.85 23.05 -2.82
CA LEU A 117 5.57 22.38 -1.75
C LEU A 117 7.06 22.21 -2.12
N PRO A 118 8.00 22.76 -1.34
CA PRO A 118 9.42 22.48 -1.56
C PRO A 118 9.72 21.01 -1.33
N PHE A 119 10.47 20.38 -2.23
CA PHE A 119 10.79 18.96 -2.16
C PHE A 119 12.24 18.66 -2.48
N SER A 120 12.68 17.47 -2.10
CA SER A 120 13.95 16.87 -2.50
C SER A 120 13.68 15.48 -3.09
N GLU A 121 14.26 15.17 -4.23
CA GLU A 121 14.16 13.84 -4.82
C GLU A 121 15.06 12.82 -4.13
N LYS A 122 16.10 13.30 -3.44
CA LYS A 122 17.09 12.44 -2.76
C LYS A 122 17.15 12.73 -1.26
N PRO A 123 17.33 11.67 -0.44
CA PRO A 123 17.38 10.26 -0.81
C PRO A 123 16.02 9.71 -1.27
N ASN A 124 15.99 8.78 -2.23
CA ASN A 124 14.81 7.99 -2.55
C ASN A 124 14.73 6.78 -1.61
N MET A 125 13.77 6.82 -0.69
CA MET A 125 13.62 5.77 0.33
C MET A 125 13.15 4.45 -0.26
N SER A 126 12.56 4.46 -1.44
CA SER A 126 12.12 3.23 -2.13
C SER A 126 13.25 2.54 -2.90
N GLU A 127 14.32 3.25 -3.27
CA GLU A 127 15.51 2.68 -3.90
C GLU A 127 16.46 2.04 -2.89
N LYS A 128 16.37 2.45 -1.62
CA LYS A 128 17.17 1.88 -0.55
C LYS A 128 16.75 0.44 -0.29
N GLU A 129 17.70 -0.48 -0.36
CA GLU A 129 17.46 -1.88 -0.01
C GLU A 129 17.37 -2.06 1.50
N TYR A 130 16.26 -2.59 1.96
CA TYR A 130 16.03 -2.97 3.34
C TYR A 130 16.23 -4.47 3.49
N ILE A 131 17.38 -4.88 4.02
CA ILE A 131 17.64 -6.27 4.36
C ILE A 131 16.69 -6.64 5.51
N LYS A 132 15.82 -7.63 5.30
CA LYS A 132 15.05 -8.22 6.41
C LYS A 132 16.07 -8.75 7.41
N PRO A 133 16.00 -8.36 8.70
CA PRO A 133 16.82 -9.02 9.71
C PRO A 133 16.49 -10.51 9.62
N VAL A 134 17.48 -11.32 9.27
CA VAL A 134 17.39 -12.77 9.42
C VAL A 134 17.23 -12.97 10.92
N LEU A 135 16.04 -13.36 11.37
CA LEU A 135 15.83 -13.88 12.71
C LEU A 135 16.78 -15.06 12.80
N ASN A 136 17.94 -14.83 13.46
CA ASN A 136 18.86 -15.90 13.79
C ASN A 136 18.04 -16.92 14.59
N ALA A 137 17.67 -18.02 13.91
CA ALA A 137 17.22 -19.22 14.59
C ALA A 137 18.28 -19.51 15.66
N ALA A 138 17.81 -19.71 16.88
CA ALA A 138 18.61 -19.95 18.06
C ALA A 138 19.90 -20.70 17.72
N ILE A 139 21.02 -20.12 18.09
CA ILE A 139 22.32 -20.79 18.04
C ILE A 139 22.25 -21.92 19.06
N ASN A 140 21.78 -23.09 18.63
CA ASN A 140 22.10 -24.32 19.34
C ASN A 140 23.56 -24.60 19.03
N ASN A 141 24.43 -24.32 20.02
CA ASN A 141 25.81 -24.78 20.05
C ASN A 141 25.80 -26.30 19.92
N ASN A 142 25.88 -26.82 18.71
CA ASN A 142 26.56 -28.06 18.35
C ASN A 142 26.42 -28.28 16.85
N ASN A 143 27.57 -28.29 16.17
CA ASN A 143 27.82 -28.64 14.78
C ASN A 143 27.49 -27.61 13.69
N VAL A 144 28.52 -26.90 13.33
CA VAL A 144 28.74 -26.18 12.07
C VAL A 144 28.59 -27.16 10.89
N VAL A 145 27.52 -27.01 10.10
CA VAL A 145 27.54 -27.40 8.70
C VAL A 145 26.91 -26.27 7.90
N THR A 146 27.76 -25.49 7.30
CA THR A 146 27.44 -24.49 6.28
C THR A 146 26.85 -25.20 5.07
N ARG A 147 25.54 -25.14 4.87
CA ARG A 147 24.92 -25.41 3.56
C ARG A 147 24.12 -24.18 3.15
N GLN A 148 24.74 -23.38 2.30
CA GLN A 148 24.03 -22.45 1.46
C GLN A 148 23.18 -23.26 0.48
N GLN A 149 21.86 -23.20 0.61
CA GLN A 149 20.95 -23.67 -0.44
C GLN A 149 20.25 -22.46 -1.05
N PRO A 150 20.28 -22.31 -2.37
CA PRO A 150 19.51 -21.30 -3.06
C PRO A 150 18.01 -21.66 -2.97
N TYR A 151 17.19 -20.67 -2.67
CA TYR A 151 15.73 -20.80 -2.61
C TYR A 151 15.19 -21.14 -4.00
N THR A 152 14.88 -22.40 -4.22
CA THR A 152 14.01 -22.84 -5.30
C THR A 152 12.56 -22.67 -4.87
N PHE A 153 11.81 -21.94 -5.66
CA PHE A 153 10.38 -21.70 -5.51
C PHE A 153 9.63 -23.02 -5.74
N ASN A 154 9.33 -23.76 -4.68
CA ASN A 154 8.52 -24.97 -4.78
C ASN A 154 7.06 -24.56 -5.01
N ARG A 155 6.62 -24.68 -6.27
CA ARG A 155 5.20 -24.77 -6.61
C ARG A 155 4.64 -26.01 -5.93
N GLY A 156 3.86 -25.82 -4.86
CA GLY A 156 3.14 -26.89 -4.20
C GLY A 156 2.23 -27.62 -5.19
N HIS A 157 2.59 -28.83 -5.55
CA HIS A 157 1.70 -29.79 -6.17
C HIS A 157 0.60 -30.13 -5.16
N ARG A 158 -0.62 -29.68 -5.45
CA ARG A 158 -1.81 -30.21 -4.79
C ARG A 158 -1.96 -31.66 -5.24
N ASN A 159 -1.63 -32.59 -4.34
CA ASN A 159 -1.93 -33.99 -4.49
C ASN A 159 -3.46 -34.16 -4.34
N ASN A 160 -4.12 -34.38 -5.48
CA ASN A 160 -5.54 -34.71 -5.56
C ASN A 160 -5.65 -36.22 -5.41
N ASN A 161 -5.80 -36.71 -4.19
CA ASN A 161 -6.15 -38.12 -3.94
C ASN A 161 -7.61 -38.33 -4.32
N ASN A 162 -7.83 -38.69 -5.59
CA ASN A 162 -9.10 -39.22 -6.06
C ASN A 162 -9.23 -40.68 -5.61
N ASN A 163 -9.96 -40.91 -4.54
CA ASN A 163 -10.48 -42.22 -4.21
C ASN A 163 -11.59 -42.57 -5.20
N ASN A 164 -11.24 -43.36 -6.22
CA ASN A 164 -12.14 -44.03 -7.12
C ASN A 164 -12.88 -45.14 -6.37
N GLN A 165 -14.15 -44.93 -6.03
CA GLN A 165 -15.09 -46.01 -5.80
C GLN A 165 -16.06 -46.10 -6.98
N PRO A 166 -16.27 -47.27 -7.57
CA PRO A 166 -17.20 -47.46 -8.69
C PRO A 166 -18.63 -47.40 -8.18
N ARG A 167 -19.41 -46.42 -8.63
CA ARG A 167 -20.86 -46.41 -8.43
C ARG A 167 -21.53 -47.23 -9.53
N THR A 168 -22.17 -48.29 -9.11
CA THR A 168 -23.04 -49.18 -9.89
C THR A 168 -24.17 -48.37 -10.57
N ASN A 169 -24.30 -48.64 -11.86
CA ASN A 169 -25.40 -48.16 -12.71
C ASN A 169 -26.73 -48.72 -12.21
N ARG A 170 -27.66 -47.84 -11.87
CA ARG A 170 -29.07 -48.17 -11.72
C ARG A 170 -29.85 -47.45 -12.82
N ILE A 171 -30.15 -48.22 -13.87
CA ILE A 171 -31.04 -47.83 -14.98
C ILE A 171 -32.44 -47.68 -14.40
N ARG A 172 -33.04 -46.52 -14.53
CA ARG A 172 -34.48 -46.30 -14.38
C ARG A 172 -35.06 -46.02 -15.73
N TYR A 173 -35.87 -46.91 -16.24
CA TYR A 173 -36.75 -46.72 -17.35
C TYR A 173 -37.86 -45.76 -16.96
N HIS A 174 -38.02 -44.66 -17.69
CA HIS A 174 -39.21 -43.84 -17.70
C HIS A 174 -40.04 -44.21 -18.90
N HIS A 175 -41.27 -44.68 -18.63
CA HIS A 175 -42.33 -44.90 -19.58
C HIS A 175 -42.79 -43.59 -20.19
N ASP A 176 -42.78 -43.57 -21.50
CA ASP A 176 -43.55 -42.64 -22.33
C ASP A 176 -45.04 -42.95 -22.17
N LEU A 177 -45.86 -41.96 -22.00
CA LEU A 177 -47.28 -42.00 -22.32
C LEU A 177 -47.64 -40.74 -23.11
N ASP A 178 -48.11 -41.07 -24.28
CA ASP A 178 -48.58 -40.26 -25.38
C ASP A 178 -49.66 -39.25 -25.05
N ASN A 179 -49.59 -38.19 -25.84
CA ASN A 179 -50.57 -37.27 -26.36
C ASN A 179 -52.01 -37.80 -26.53
N PRO A 180 -53.14 -37.07 -26.81
CA PRO A 180 -53.22 -36.04 -27.86
C PRO A 180 -54.15 -34.82 -27.63
N VAL A 181 -53.88 -33.78 -28.46
CA VAL A 181 -54.77 -32.91 -29.24
C VAL A 181 -56.15 -32.45 -28.68
N GLN A 182 -56.29 -31.15 -28.46
CA GLN A 182 -57.23 -30.24 -29.19
C GLN A 182 -56.81 -28.78 -28.98
#